data_5afdc3b97022725cd04ebf3b2c3707b5
#
_entry.id   5afdc3b97022725cd04ebf3b2c3707b5
#
_cell.length_a   1.000
_cell.length_b   1.000
_cell.length_c   1.000
_cell.angle_alpha   90.00
_cell.angle_beta   90.00
_cell.angle_gamma   90.00
#
_symmetry.space_group_name_H-M   'P 1'
#
loop_
_entity.id
_entity.type
_entity.pdbx_description
1 polymer ?
#
loop_
_entity_poly.entity_id
_entity_poly.type
_entity_poly.pdbx_seq_one_letter_code
_entity_poly.pdbx_strand_id
1 'polypeptide(L)'
;MPKMRRRSKGRWGGIVDGPPHPDGSRRQVTISEPTRDAANKAMRKVQEDRAASKTSSRCLATLGDYAQTLMAEWSHDLAEKTVDRYQGIIDNHILNDPISKLSLPDISEQDVRDWLERLWAKPGRTNPTLAPRSVMHCLKLLRQILKTACERGEIDSNPAKNVPNPRVNKGPDSIKSWDVDEVRAFMDAAAASTSPNAEMWRNAAGVAISTGIRRGELLGLKWPDIDLVKGTLTVARARIKPGTETKSPKTRTSGRTISLGPEAVRFLAGLRDGQDADRALWGAAWTDTGFVVVLSDGTPPRPDSVIGRFKRDCEKFGIRYVTWQGLRHTYATLSLMAGVPLHLVSSHLG
;
A
#
# COMPACT_ATOMS: atom_id res chain seq x y z
N MET A 1 34.55 -23.08 -14.69
CA MET A 1 35.30 -22.69 -15.92
C MET A 1 35.31 -23.85 -16.87
N PRO A 2 34.99 -23.68 -18.17
CA PRO A 2 35.10 -24.74 -19.14
C PRO A 2 36.58 -25.15 -19.29
N LYS A 3 36.85 -26.48 -19.15
CA LYS A 3 38.21 -27.01 -19.26
C LYS A 3 38.60 -27.19 -20.73
N MET A 4 39.68 -26.53 -21.19
CA MET A 4 40.26 -26.77 -22.51
C MET A 4 40.83 -28.19 -22.59
N ARG A 5 40.43 -28.93 -23.61
CA ARG A 5 40.84 -30.33 -23.85
C ARG A 5 41.67 -30.45 -25.13
N ARG A 6 42.58 -31.43 -25.14
CA ARG A 6 43.34 -31.80 -26.37
C ARG A 6 42.38 -32.47 -27.35
N ARG A 7 42.28 -31.93 -28.57
CA ARG A 7 41.46 -32.47 -29.65
C ARG A 7 42.27 -33.31 -30.61
N SER A 8 41.62 -34.01 -31.55
CA SER A 8 42.27 -34.73 -32.63
C SER A 8 43.19 -33.80 -33.45
N LYS A 9 44.32 -34.31 -33.96
CA LYS A 9 45.38 -33.54 -34.67
C LYS A 9 46.20 -32.59 -33.73
N GLY A 10 46.33 -32.88 -32.43
CA GLY A 10 47.25 -32.18 -31.55
C GLY A 10 46.84 -30.75 -31.15
N ARG A 11 45.62 -30.30 -31.49
CA ARG A 11 45.12 -28.96 -31.16
C ARG A 11 44.41 -28.93 -29.80
N TRP A 12 44.42 -27.77 -29.17
CA TRP A 12 43.74 -27.50 -27.90
C TRP A 12 42.49 -26.66 -28.17
N GLY A 13 41.37 -27.01 -27.54
CA GLY A 13 40.16 -26.24 -27.73
C GLY A 13 38.95 -26.73 -26.94
N GLY A 14 37.85 -26.03 -27.09
CA GLY A 14 36.57 -26.29 -26.47
C GLY A 14 35.46 -25.42 -27.09
N ILE A 15 34.25 -25.60 -26.61
CA ILE A 15 33.11 -24.76 -26.97
C ILE A 15 32.86 -23.86 -25.77
N VAL A 16 32.77 -22.55 -25.99
CA VAL A 16 32.48 -21.54 -24.99
C VAL A 16 31.30 -20.66 -25.46
N ASP A 17 30.54 -20.15 -24.51
CA ASP A 17 29.49 -19.21 -24.86
C ASP A 17 30.12 -17.86 -25.24
N GLY A 18 29.88 -17.44 -26.45
CA GLY A 18 30.26 -16.12 -26.97
C GLY A 18 29.23 -15.04 -26.68
N PRO A 19 29.46 -13.82 -27.22
CA PRO A 19 28.43 -12.78 -27.22
C PRO A 19 27.15 -13.31 -27.87
N PRO A 20 25.93 -12.97 -27.32
CA PRO A 20 24.68 -13.41 -27.92
C PRO A 20 24.51 -12.87 -29.34
N HIS A 21 23.65 -13.50 -30.13
CA HIS A 21 23.24 -12.95 -31.42
C HIS A 21 22.41 -11.65 -31.20
N PRO A 22 22.26 -10.81 -32.25
CA PRO A 22 21.45 -9.57 -32.15
C PRO A 22 20.01 -9.80 -31.73
N ASP A 23 19.46 -11.00 -31.93
CA ASP A 23 18.13 -11.43 -31.50
C ASP A 23 18.09 -11.96 -30.04
N GLY A 24 19.21 -11.89 -29.31
CA GLY A 24 19.33 -12.38 -27.92
C GLY A 24 19.56 -13.90 -27.81
N SER A 25 19.59 -14.66 -28.92
CA SER A 25 19.79 -16.10 -28.89
C SER A 25 21.22 -16.49 -28.50
N ARG A 26 21.34 -17.67 -27.87
CA ARG A 26 22.63 -18.19 -27.38
C ARG A 26 23.59 -18.47 -28.54
N ARG A 27 24.78 -17.84 -28.53
CA ARG A 27 25.87 -18.11 -29.50
C ARG A 27 26.97 -18.90 -28.83
N GLN A 28 27.35 -20.03 -29.46
CA GLN A 28 28.51 -20.83 -29.06
C GLN A 28 29.67 -20.60 -29.98
N VAL A 29 30.86 -20.36 -29.44
CA VAL A 29 32.10 -20.18 -30.18
C VAL A 29 32.99 -21.41 -29.94
N THR A 30 33.42 -22.04 -31.03
CA THR A 30 34.36 -23.15 -30.98
C THR A 30 35.78 -22.62 -31.08
N ILE A 31 36.58 -22.87 -30.05
CA ILE A 31 38.01 -22.53 -30.02
C ILE A 31 38.85 -23.75 -30.43
N SER A 32 39.84 -23.54 -31.30
CA SER A 32 40.75 -24.60 -31.76
C SER A 32 42.12 -24.01 -32.07
N GLU A 33 43.08 -24.13 -31.15
CA GLU A 33 44.39 -23.50 -31.22
C GLU A 33 45.51 -24.53 -31.10
N PRO A 34 46.74 -24.26 -31.65
CA PRO A 34 47.83 -25.21 -31.66
C PRO A 34 48.44 -25.45 -30.26
N THR A 35 48.34 -24.49 -29.36
CA THR A 35 48.87 -24.60 -27.98
C THR A 35 47.78 -24.37 -26.94
N ARG A 36 48.01 -24.89 -25.72
CA ARG A 36 47.09 -24.69 -24.59
C ARG A 36 46.96 -23.21 -24.18
N ASP A 37 48.09 -22.50 -24.24
CA ASP A 37 48.11 -21.08 -23.85
C ASP A 37 47.39 -20.19 -24.86
N ALA A 38 47.55 -20.48 -26.17
CA ALA A 38 46.78 -19.81 -27.21
C ALA A 38 45.26 -20.07 -27.06
N ALA A 39 44.86 -21.31 -26.74
CA ALA A 39 43.46 -21.64 -26.48
C ALA A 39 42.90 -20.93 -25.24
N ASN A 40 43.67 -20.82 -24.17
CA ASN A 40 43.26 -20.07 -22.96
C ASN A 40 43.17 -18.56 -23.23
N LYS A 41 44.08 -18.01 -24.03
CA LYS A 41 44.02 -16.58 -24.43
C LYS A 41 42.80 -16.30 -25.30
N ALA A 42 42.52 -17.18 -26.28
CA ALA A 42 41.33 -17.07 -27.10
C ALA A 42 40.03 -17.18 -26.27
N MET A 43 39.99 -18.08 -25.26
CA MET A 43 38.88 -18.21 -24.35
C MET A 43 38.64 -16.93 -23.54
N ARG A 44 39.71 -16.36 -22.99
CA ARG A 44 39.62 -15.07 -22.25
C ARG A 44 39.05 -13.97 -23.13
N LYS A 45 39.55 -13.84 -24.35
CA LYS A 45 39.06 -12.85 -25.32
C LYS A 45 37.56 -13.02 -25.62
N VAL A 46 37.08 -14.23 -25.85
CA VAL A 46 35.65 -14.51 -26.07
C VAL A 46 34.81 -14.16 -24.81
N GLN A 47 35.37 -14.42 -23.63
CA GLN A 47 34.68 -14.03 -22.37
C GLN A 47 34.67 -12.51 -22.15
N GLU A 48 35.76 -11.82 -22.50
CA GLU A 48 35.86 -10.36 -22.48
C GLU A 48 34.88 -9.72 -23.47
N ASP A 49 34.84 -10.25 -24.71
CA ASP A 49 33.91 -9.81 -25.77
C ASP A 49 32.45 -10.05 -25.36
N ARG A 50 32.16 -11.17 -24.66
CA ARG A 50 30.83 -11.46 -24.11
C ARG A 50 30.45 -10.49 -22.97
N ALA A 51 31.39 -10.16 -22.10
CA ALA A 51 31.20 -9.18 -21.04
C ALA A 51 31.01 -7.79 -21.63
N ALA A 52 31.81 -7.40 -22.64
CA ALA A 52 31.66 -6.13 -23.34
C ALA A 52 30.32 -6.02 -24.10
N SER A 53 29.91 -7.11 -24.77
CA SER A 53 28.60 -7.16 -25.45
C SER A 53 27.43 -7.06 -24.47
N LYS A 54 27.51 -7.66 -23.28
CA LYS A 54 26.55 -7.47 -22.20
C LYS A 54 26.51 -6.02 -21.74
N THR A 55 27.67 -5.37 -21.67
CA THR A 55 27.76 -3.95 -21.27
C THR A 55 27.24 -3.02 -22.37
N SER A 56 27.43 -3.34 -23.63
CA SER A 56 26.96 -2.55 -24.78
C SER A 56 25.44 -2.68 -25.02
N SER A 57 24.83 -3.77 -24.58
CA SER A 57 23.36 -3.98 -24.62
C SER A 57 22.64 -3.48 -23.36
N ARG A 58 23.38 -2.97 -22.36
CA ARG A 58 22.78 -2.44 -21.14
C ARG A 58 22.12 -1.12 -21.43
N CYS A 59 20.88 -0.99 -20.96
CA CYS A 59 20.14 0.26 -20.99
C CYS A 59 20.98 1.39 -20.36
N LEU A 60 21.31 2.40 -21.15
CA LEU A 60 21.99 3.61 -20.66
C LEU A 60 21.02 4.54 -19.92
N ALA A 61 19.76 4.11 -19.70
CA ALA A 61 18.77 4.88 -19.00
C ALA A 61 19.22 5.18 -17.58
N THR A 62 19.02 6.41 -17.17
CA THR A 62 19.18 6.79 -15.76
C THR A 62 18.11 6.13 -14.90
N LEU A 63 18.36 6.02 -13.58
CA LEU A 63 17.34 5.55 -12.66
C LEU A 63 16.06 6.38 -12.74
N GLY A 64 16.19 7.71 -12.92
CA GLY A 64 15.05 8.61 -13.05
C GLY A 64 14.18 8.31 -14.26
N ASP A 65 14.79 8.20 -15.44
CA ASP A 65 14.08 7.90 -16.69
C ASP A 65 13.42 6.52 -16.63
N TYR A 66 14.13 5.54 -16.10
CA TYR A 66 13.64 4.18 -15.97
C TYR A 66 12.45 4.10 -15.00
N ALA A 67 12.53 4.79 -13.85
CA ALA A 67 11.45 4.84 -12.87
C ALA A 67 10.18 5.47 -13.46
N GLN A 68 10.31 6.53 -14.27
CA GLN A 68 9.18 7.16 -14.96
C GLN A 68 8.56 6.23 -16.00
N THR A 69 9.38 5.55 -16.80
CA THR A 69 8.92 4.58 -17.79
C THR A 69 8.14 3.44 -17.13
N LEU A 70 8.71 2.85 -16.06
CA LEU A 70 8.02 1.81 -15.31
C LEU A 70 6.72 2.29 -14.66
N MET A 71 6.69 3.54 -14.18
CA MET A 71 5.50 4.09 -13.57
C MET A 71 4.37 4.25 -14.59
N ALA A 72 4.69 4.67 -15.82
CA ALA A 72 3.72 4.72 -16.91
C ALA A 72 3.13 3.33 -17.23
N GLU A 73 3.99 2.29 -17.30
CA GLU A 73 3.54 0.91 -17.52
C GLU A 73 2.67 0.41 -16.35
N TRP A 74 3.14 0.56 -15.12
CA TRP A 74 2.43 0.06 -13.93
C TRP A 74 1.11 0.78 -13.66
N SER A 75 0.95 2.00 -14.17
CA SER A 75 -0.28 2.79 -13.97
C SER A 75 -1.52 2.10 -14.52
N HIS A 76 -1.38 1.21 -15.52
CA HIS A 76 -2.49 0.47 -16.11
C HIS A 76 -3.02 -0.65 -15.19
N ASP A 77 -2.15 -1.26 -14.39
CA ASP A 77 -2.51 -2.43 -13.57
C ASP A 77 -2.71 -2.08 -12.09
N LEU A 78 -2.15 -0.96 -11.64
CA LEU A 78 -2.19 -0.57 -10.24
C LEU A 78 -3.47 0.20 -9.89
N ALA A 79 -3.93 0.03 -8.65
CA ALA A 79 -4.98 0.88 -8.12
C ALA A 79 -4.52 2.33 -8.05
N GLU A 80 -5.37 3.29 -8.47
CA GLU A 80 -5.12 4.72 -8.55
C GLU A 80 -4.38 5.31 -7.32
N LYS A 81 -4.83 5.00 -6.08
CA LYS A 81 -4.10 5.44 -4.87
C LYS A 81 -2.68 4.86 -4.75
N THR A 82 -2.39 3.73 -5.38
CA THR A 82 -1.05 3.16 -5.42
C THR A 82 -0.21 3.90 -6.45
N VAL A 83 -0.82 4.24 -7.60
CA VAL A 83 -0.22 5.10 -8.63
C VAL A 83 0.16 6.44 -8.02
N ASP A 84 -0.79 7.16 -7.40
CA ASP A 84 -0.55 8.46 -6.76
C ASP A 84 0.60 8.40 -5.74
N ARG A 85 0.62 7.33 -4.92
CA ARG A 85 1.66 7.16 -3.92
C ARG A 85 3.03 6.87 -4.54
N TYR A 86 3.09 6.02 -5.56
CA TYR A 86 4.35 5.69 -6.23
C TYR A 86 4.88 6.88 -7.00
N GLN A 87 4.00 7.58 -7.73
CA GLN A 87 4.35 8.81 -8.41
C GLN A 87 4.90 9.86 -7.43
N GLY A 88 4.20 10.07 -6.31
CA GLY A 88 4.68 11.00 -5.28
C GLY A 88 6.03 10.61 -4.66
N ILE A 89 6.35 9.30 -4.55
CA ILE A 89 7.68 8.85 -4.10
C ILE A 89 8.72 9.12 -5.18
N ILE A 90 8.43 8.81 -6.44
CA ILE A 90 9.32 9.03 -7.57
C ILE A 90 9.64 10.51 -7.67
N ASP A 91 8.64 11.37 -7.74
CA ASP A 91 8.81 12.82 -7.94
C ASP A 91 9.58 13.48 -6.79
N ASN A 92 9.20 13.19 -5.55
CA ASN A 92 9.75 13.91 -4.40
C ASN A 92 11.04 13.30 -3.85
N HIS A 93 11.29 12.01 -4.07
CA HIS A 93 12.35 11.29 -3.36
C HIS A 93 13.35 10.58 -4.26
N ILE A 94 13.02 10.33 -5.54
CA ILE A 94 13.95 9.75 -6.51
C ILE A 94 14.42 10.84 -7.48
N LEU A 95 13.53 11.47 -8.24
CA LEU A 95 13.89 12.45 -9.28
C LEU A 95 14.62 13.68 -8.73
N ASN A 96 14.25 14.11 -7.53
CA ASN A 96 14.87 15.24 -6.84
C ASN A 96 16.13 14.86 -6.03
N ASP A 97 16.74 13.71 -6.32
CA ASP A 97 17.95 13.24 -5.64
C ASP A 97 19.03 12.86 -6.68
N PRO A 98 20.33 13.06 -6.36
CA PRO A 98 21.42 12.70 -7.27
C PRO A 98 21.39 11.26 -7.78
N ILE A 99 20.81 10.32 -7.02
CA ILE A 99 20.68 8.91 -7.43
C ILE A 99 19.91 8.76 -8.75
N SER A 100 18.99 9.67 -9.05
CA SER A 100 18.19 9.64 -10.28
C SER A 100 19.02 9.76 -11.56
N LYS A 101 20.18 10.42 -11.45
CA LYS A 101 21.08 10.70 -12.58
C LYS A 101 22.06 9.57 -12.86
N LEU A 102 22.16 8.58 -11.95
CA LEU A 102 23.03 7.44 -12.14
C LEU A 102 22.45 6.50 -13.20
N SER A 103 23.29 5.98 -14.06
CA SER A 103 22.95 4.92 -14.97
C SER A 103 22.62 3.64 -14.19
N LEU A 104 21.62 2.89 -14.59
CA LEU A 104 21.15 1.72 -13.84
C LEU A 104 22.26 0.71 -13.49
N PRO A 105 23.18 0.35 -14.43
CA PRO A 105 24.27 -0.57 -14.14
C PRO A 105 25.31 -0.04 -13.16
N ASP A 106 25.41 1.28 -13.01
CA ASP A 106 26.43 1.94 -12.19
C ASP A 106 25.97 2.15 -10.74
N ILE A 107 24.70 1.88 -10.44
CA ILE A 107 24.17 2.02 -9.08
C ILE A 107 24.75 0.92 -8.18
N SER A 108 25.47 1.33 -7.16
CA SER A 108 26.01 0.45 -6.13
C SER A 108 25.12 0.38 -4.89
N GLU A 109 25.37 -0.58 -4.00
CA GLU A 109 24.75 -0.64 -2.68
C GLU A 109 25.05 0.63 -1.85
N GLN A 110 26.24 1.20 -2.01
CA GLN A 110 26.63 2.43 -1.31
C GLN A 110 25.78 3.62 -1.77
N ASP A 111 25.52 3.78 -3.06
CA ASP A 111 24.66 4.85 -3.56
C ASP A 111 23.23 4.78 -2.99
N VAL A 112 22.71 3.56 -2.80
CA VAL A 112 21.41 3.36 -2.16
C VAL A 112 21.46 3.73 -0.67
N ARG A 113 22.55 3.43 0.05
CA ARG A 113 22.75 3.82 1.45
C ARG A 113 22.83 5.33 1.59
N ASP A 114 23.63 5.99 0.77
CA ASP A 114 23.80 7.44 0.76
C ASP A 114 22.46 8.14 0.43
N TRP A 115 21.69 7.59 -0.51
CA TRP A 115 20.35 8.07 -0.78
C TRP A 115 19.41 7.94 0.44
N LEU A 116 19.47 6.84 1.18
CA LEU A 116 18.69 6.69 2.42
C LEU A 116 19.10 7.70 3.49
N GLU A 117 20.37 7.98 3.65
CA GLU A 117 20.85 9.00 4.59
C GLU A 117 20.31 10.39 4.22
N ARG A 118 20.35 10.74 2.93
CA ARG A 118 19.73 11.99 2.45
C ARG A 118 18.22 12.02 2.67
N LEU A 119 17.52 10.88 2.52
CA LEU A 119 16.09 10.79 2.85
C LEU A 119 15.81 11.03 4.32
N TRP A 120 16.67 10.52 5.22
CA TRP A 120 16.51 10.76 6.65
C TRP A 120 16.70 12.24 7.02
N ALA A 121 17.54 12.97 6.31
CA ALA A 121 17.76 14.39 6.52
C ALA A 121 16.63 15.27 5.95
N LYS A 122 15.76 14.74 5.06
CA LYS A 122 14.66 15.53 4.47
C LYS A 122 13.60 15.87 5.50
N PRO A 123 13.05 17.10 5.45
CA PRO A 123 11.94 17.48 6.32
C PRO A 123 10.69 16.64 6.01
N GLY A 124 10.02 16.24 7.06
CA GLY A 124 8.70 15.60 6.98
C GLY A 124 7.59 16.67 6.89
N ARG A 125 6.39 16.24 6.54
CA ARG A 125 5.22 17.15 6.46
C ARG A 125 4.83 17.77 7.81
N THR A 126 5.01 17.02 8.88
CA THR A 126 4.64 17.41 10.25
C THR A 126 5.78 17.23 11.25
N ASN A 127 6.86 16.61 10.86
CA ASN A 127 8.02 16.31 11.67
C ASN A 127 9.27 16.96 11.08
N PRO A 128 10.32 17.24 11.88
CA PRO A 128 11.57 17.78 11.37
C PRO A 128 12.22 16.91 10.31
N THR A 129 11.97 15.59 10.34
CA THR A 129 12.52 14.62 9.40
C THR A 129 11.41 13.70 8.85
N LEU A 130 11.68 13.02 7.75
CA LEU A 130 10.79 12.00 7.21
C LEU A 130 10.57 10.87 8.24
N ALA A 131 9.31 10.47 8.42
CA ALA A 131 8.98 9.36 9.29
C ALA A 131 9.63 8.05 8.81
N PRO A 132 10.15 7.18 9.71
CA PRO A 132 10.78 5.90 9.37
C PRO A 132 9.94 5.04 8.41
N ARG A 133 8.63 5.07 8.57
CA ARG A 133 7.69 4.35 7.69
C ARG A 133 7.69 4.92 6.27
N SER A 134 7.83 6.23 6.10
CA SER A 134 7.91 6.87 4.79
C SER A 134 9.20 6.48 4.08
N VAL A 135 10.34 6.54 4.79
CA VAL A 135 11.64 6.09 4.27
C VAL A 135 11.59 4.61 3.86
N MET A 136 10.95 3.76 4.67
CA MET A 136 10.76 2.35 4.33
C MET A 136 9.92 2.17 3.05
N HIS A 137 8.89 2.98 2.82
CA HIS A 137 8.10 2.91 1.59
C HIS A 137 8.91 3.35 0.37
N CYS A 138 9.75 4.37 0.50
CA CYS A 138 10.67 4.79 -0.57
C CYS A 138 11.65 3.67 -0.93
N LEU A 139 12.29 3.04 0.07
CA LEU A 139 13.21 1.92 -0.16
C LEU A 139 12.51 0.71 -0.80
N LYS A 140 11.29 0.39 -0.39
CA LYS A 140 10.51 -0.70 -0.99
C LYS A 140 10.23 -0.44 -2.48
N LEU A 141 9.87 0.79 -2.84
CA LEU A 141 9.63 1.14 -4.23
C LEU A 141 10.92 1.08 -5.06
N LEU A 142 12.03 1.64 -4.56
CA LEU A 142 13.33 1.55 -5.24
C LEU A 142 13.76 0.11 -5.45
N ARG A 143 13.60 -0.76 -4.44
CA ARG A 143 13.85 -2.21 -4.59
C ARG A 143 13.01 -2.85 -5.69
N GLN A 144 11.75 -2.47 -5.79
CA GLN A 144 10.85 -3.00 -6.80
C GLN A 144 11.27 -2.55 -8.21
N ILE A 145 11.63 -1.28 -8.38
CA ILE A 145 12.15 -0.72 -9.63
C ILE A 145 13.40 -1.50 -10.06
N LEU A 146 14.40 -1.60 -9.17
CA LEU A 146 15.66 -2.29 -9.45
C LEU A 146 15.48 -3.82 -9.63
N LYS A 147 14.49 -4.42 -8.95
CA LYS A 147 14.14 -5.82 -9.18
C LYS A 147 13.60 -6.04 -10.59
N THR A 148 12.72 -5.17 -11.07
CA THR A 148 12.21 -5.23 -12.43
C THR A 148 13.33 -5.04 -13.46
N ALA A 149 14.29 -4.16 -13.19
CA ALA A 149 15.47 -4.00 -14.04
C ALA A 149 16.32 -5.29 -14.11
N CYS A 150 16.49 -6.02 -13.00
CA CYS A 150 17.15 -7.34 -12.99
C CYS A 150 16.36 -8.37 -13.80
N GLU A 151 15.04 -8.43 -13.62
CA GLU A 151 14.17 -9.39 -14.31
C GLU A 151 14.17 -9.16 -15.83
N ARG A 152 14.37 -7.91 -16.27
CA ARG A 152 14.52 -7.54 -17.69
C ARG A 152 15.95 -7.68 -18.21
N GLY A 153 16.92 -8.05 -17.36
CA GLY A 153 18.31 -8.19 -17.74
C GLY A 153 19.07 -6.88 -17.95
N GLU A 154 18.55 -5.77 -17.50
CA GLU A 154 19.17 -4.44 -17.62
C GLU A 154 20.29 -4.23 -16.61
N ILE A 155 20.21 -4.89 -15.45
CA ILE A 155 21.27 -4.98 -14.44
C ILE A 155 21.45 -6.43 -13.99
N ASP A 156 22.66 -6.80 -13.58
CA ASP A 156 22.97 -8.19 -13.20
C ASP A 156 22.45 -8.55 -11.80
N SER A 157 22.36 -7.57 -10.91
CA SER A 157 21.90 -7.75 -9.52
C SER A 157 21.25 -6.50 -8.99
N ASN A 158 20.34 -6.66 -8.01
CA ASN A 158 19.67 -5.54 -7.38
C ASN A 158 20.52 -4.97 -6.23
N PRO A 159 21.10 -3.76 -6.36
CA PRO A 159 21.95 -3.17 -5.34
C PRO A 159 21.19 -2.81 -4.05
N ALA A 160 19.88 -2.65 -4.10
CA ALA A 160 19.08 -2.36 -2.91
C ALA A 160 18.66 -3.63 -2.13
N LYS A 161 18.95 -4.84 -2.63
CA LYS A 161 18.47 -6.12 -2.07
C LYS A 161 18.85 -6.30 -0.60
N ASN A 162 20.13 -6.04 -0.29
CA ASN A 162 20.70 -6.31 1.03
C ASN A 162 20.69 -5.07 1.96
N VAL A 163 20.30 -3.91 1.48
CA VAL A 163 20.18 -2.70 2.31
C VAL A 163 19.12 -2.92 3.39
N PRO A 164 19.43 -2.74 4.68
CA PRO A 164 18.48 -3.02 5.75
C PRO A 164 17.28 -2.06 5.70
N ASN A 165 16.11 -2.58 6.10
CA ASN A 165 14.94 -1.72 6.26
C ASN A 165 15.15 -0.75 7.43
N PRO A 166 14.69 0.52 7.29
CA PRO A 166 14.61 1.43 8.40
C PRO A 166 13.88 0.81 9.60
N ARG A 167 14.48 0.93 10.78
CA ARG A 167 13.83 0.47 12.01
C ARG A 167 12.66 1.40 12.32
N VAL A 168 11.45 0.86 12.30
CA VAL A 168 10.26 1.55 12.77
C VAL A 168 10.08 1.17 14.23
N ASN A 169 10.51 2.02 15.14
CA ASN A 169 10.24 1.81 16.55
C ASN A 169 8.71 1.87 16.74
N LYS A 170 8.13 0.73 17.04
CA LYS A 170 6.77 0.67 17.59
C LYS A 170 6.95 1.02 19.06
N GLY A 171 6.58 2.24 19.44
CA GLY A 171 6.50 2.60 20.85
C GLY A 171 5.57 1.65 21.61
N PRO A 172 5.68 1.60 22.95
CA PRO A 172 4.82 0.77 23.81
C PRO A 172 3.32 1.06 23.61
N ASP A 173 2.95 2.24 23.13
CA ASP A 173 1.56 2.64 22.82
C ASP A 173 0.98 2.07 21.52
N SER A 174 1.46 0.93 21.08
CA SER A 174 0.97 0.29 19.84
C SER A 174 -0.45 -0.30 19.99
N ILE A 175 -1.00 -0.38 21.19
CA ILE A 175 -2.40 -0.81 21.43
C ILE A 175 -3.30 0.36 21.07
N LYS A 176 -3.83 0.31 19.86
CA LYS A 176 -4.68 1.36 19.30
C LYS A 176 -6.16 1.00 19.36
N SER A 177 -6.57 0.33 20.42
CA SER A 177 -7.97 0.04 20.74
C SER A 177 -8.38 0.77 22.02
N TRP A 178 -9.64 1.10 22.11
CA TRP A 178 -10.25 1.51 23.35
C TRP A 178 -10.62 0.31 24.21
N ASP A 179 -10.67 0.50 25.51
CA ASP A 179 -11.34 -0.39 26.44
C ASP A 179 -12.84 -0.07 26.54
N VAL A 180 -13.56 -0.80 27.42
CA VAL A 180 -15.02 -0.63 27.58
C VAL A 180 -15.36 0.75 28.14
N ASP A 181 -14.54 1.26 29.06
CA ASP A 181 -14.81 2.55 29.73
C ASP A 181 -14.55 3.72 28.79
N GLU A 182 -13.50 3.64 27.95
CA GLU A 182 -13.23 4.62 26.90
C GLU A 182 -14.36 4.65 25.84
N VAL A 183 -14.89 3.47 25.46
CA VAL A 183 -16.04 3.39 24.53
C VAL A 183 -17.26 4.04 25.17
N ARG A 184 -17.57 3.72 26.42
CA ARG A 184 -18.71 4.30 27.15
C ARG A 184 -18.57 5.82 27.27
N ALA A 185 -17.42 6.30 27.74
CA ALA A 185 -17.15 7.73 27.90
C ALA A 185 -17.30 8.50 26.58
N PHE A 186 -16.80 7.93 25.45
CA PHE A 186 -16.97 8.54 24.14
C PHE A 186 -18.45 8.60 23.72
N MET A 187 -19.20 7.52 23.90
CA MET A 187 -20.59 7.44 23.47
C MET A 187 -21.49 8.38 24.30
N ASP A 188 -21.23 8.51 25.61
CA ASP A 188 -21.95 9.42 26.50
C ASP A 188 -21.66 10.90 26.17
N ALA A 189 -20.39 11.24 25.99
CA ALA A 189 -19.99 12.59 25.59
C ALA A 189 -20.51 12.96 24.18
N ALA A 190 -20.53 12.02 23.25
CA ALA A 190 -21.09 12.22 21.93
C ALA A 190 -22.62 12.39 21.96
N ALA A 191 -23.32 11.71 22.89
CA ALA A 191 -24.77 11.87 23.09
C ALA A 191 -25.13 13.27 23.64
N ALA A 192 -24.29 13.82 24.50
CA ALA A 192 -24.47 15.17 25.06
C ALA A 192 -23.99 16.29 24.10
N SER A 193 -23.41 15.97 22.98
CA SER A 193 -22.83 16.96 22.06
C SER A 193 -23.89 17.66 21.22
N THR A 194 -23.87 18.99 21.22
CA THR A 194 -24.70 19.85 20.37
C THR A 194 -24.04 20.29 19.07
N SER A 195 -22.90 19.65 18.70
CA SER A 195 -22.19 19.99 17.48
C SER A 195 -23.01 19.58 16.24
N PRO A 196 -22.88 20.26 15.08
CA PRO A 196 -23.57 19.86 13.85
C PRO A 196 -23.35 18.40 13.51
N ASN A 197 -24.44 17.70 13.18
CA ASN A 197 -24.46 16.25 12.85
C ASN A 197 -23.89 15.36 13.99
N ALA A 198 -23.94 15.79 15.25
CA ALA A 198 -23.36 15.04 16.39
C ALA A 198 -23.96 13.64 16.51
N GLU A 199 -25.28 13.55 16.40
CA GLU A 199 -26.00 12.27 16.47
C GLU A 199 -25.61 11.31 15.35
N MET A 200 -25.53 11.78 14.11
CA MET A 200 -25.06 10.98 12.99
C MET A 200 -23.64 10.46 13.22
N TRP A 201 -22.72 11.32 13.70
CA TRP A 201 -21.35 10.92 13.99
C TRP A 201 -21.24 9.91 15.13
N ARG A 202 -22.04 10.10 16.20
CA ARG A 202 -22.16 9.14 17.30
C ARG A 202 -22.61 7.77 16.79
N ASN A 203 -23.70 7.73 16.02
CA ASN A 203 -24.25 6.50 15.52
C ASN A 203 -23.29 5.82 14.52
N ALA A 204 -22.62 6.58 13.63
CA ALA A 204 -21.62 6.07 12.73
C ALA A 204 -20.41 5.46 13.47
N ALA A 205 -19.94 6.09 14.55
CA ALA A 205 -18.89 5.55 15.41
C ALA A 205 -19.37 4.28 16.14
N GLY A 206 -20.60 4.28 16.62
CA GLY A 206 -21.24 3.12 17.26
C GLY A 206 -21.33 1.92 16.33
N VAL A 207 -21.73 2.12 15.07
CA VAL A 207 -21.70 1.05 14.05
C VAL A 207 -20.28 0.52 13.84
N ALA A 208 -19.28 1.41 13.74
CA ALA A 208 -17.88 1.00 13.55
C ALA A 208 -17.36 0.18 14.73
N ILE A 209 -17.69 0.58 15.97
CA ILE A 209 -17.25 -0.11 17.20
C ILE A 209 -17.97 -1.45 17.36
N SER A 210 -19.27 -1.53 17.01
CA SER A 210 -20.08 -2.74 17.20
C SER A 210 -19.98 -3.78 16.08
N THR A 211 -19.41 -3.42 14.92
CA THR A 211 -19.29 -4.33 13.75
C THR A 211 -17.87 -4.56 13.28
N GLY A 212 -16.92 -3.70 13.68
CA GLY A 212 -15.55 -3.74 13.18
C GLY A 212 -15.41 -3.42 11.69
N ILE A 213 -16.40 -2.82 11.05
CA ILE A 213 -16.38 -2.44 9.63
C ILE A 213 -15.27 -1.42 9.34
N ARG A 214 -14.62 -1.49 8.17
CA ARG A 214 -13.62 -0.50 7.78
C ARG A 214 -14.29 0.85 7.49
N ARG A 215 -13.60 1.96 7.77
CA ARG A 215 -14.13 3.31 7.50
C ARG A 215 -14.69 3.47 6.07
N GLY A 216 -13.95 3.02 5.07
CA GLY A 216 -14.39 3.13 3.67
C GLY A 216 -15.63 2.27 3.37
N GLU A 217 -15.74 1.12 4.00
CA GLU A 217 -16.91 0.24 3.92
C GLU A 217 -18.12 0.90 4.59
N LEU A 218 -17.98 1.43 5.80
CA LEU A 218 -19.03 2.19 6.50
C LEU A 218 -19.55 3.36 5.66
N LEU A 219 -18.64 4.17 5.10
CA LEU A 219 -19.01 5.31 4.27
C LEU A 219 -19.57 4.91 2.89
N GLY A 220 -19.38 3.67 2.49
CA GLY A 220 -19.94 3.07 1.28
C GLY A 220 -21.23 2.30 1.49
N LEU A 221 -21.68 2.12 2.74
CA LEU A 221 -22.94 1.41 3.04
C LEU A 221 -24.12 2.16 2.45
N LYS A 222 -25.05 1.37 1.89
CA LYS A 222 -26.37 1.85 1.46
C LYS A 222 -27.45 1.09 2.20
N TRP A 223 -28.63 1.69 2.35
CA TRP A 223 -29.75 1.07 3.04
C TRP A 223 -30.16 -0.31 2.52
N PRO A 224 -30.13 -0.59 1.20
CA PRO A 224 -30.39 -1.95 0.68
C PRO A 224 -29.39 -3.02 1.12
N ASP A 225 -28.23 -2.63 1.67
CA ASP A 225 -27.23 -3.57 2.18
C ASP A 225 -27.55 -4.05 3.61
N ILE A 226 -28.59 -3.51 4.25
CA ILE A 226 -28.90 -3.70 5.66
C ILE A 226 -30.32 -4.26 5.82
N ASP A 227 -30.43 -5.36 6.55
CA ASP A 227 -31.69 -5.91 6.99
C ASP A 227 -31.75 -5.81 8.53
N LEU A 228 -32.45 -4.77 9.04
CA LEU A 228 -32.54 -4.55 10.48
C LEU A 228 -33.44 -5.60 11.16
N VAL A 229 -34.35 -6.23 10.43
CA VAL A 229 -35.24 -7.27 10.97
C VAL A 229 -34.48 -8.57 11.17
N LYS A 230 -33.71 -8.99 10.17
CA LYS A 230 -32.84 -10.16 10.25
C LYS A 230 -31.56 -9.90 11.02
N GLY A 231 -31.27 -8.64 11.34
CA GLY A 231 -30.01 -8.25 12.00
C GLY A 231 -28.78 -8.58 11.13
N THR A 232 -28.79 -8.20 9.85
CA THR A 232 -27.65 -8.47 8.96
C THR A 232 -27.22 -7.23 8.18
N LEU A 233 -25.92 -7.15 7.88
CA LEU A 233 -25.28 -6.09 7.09
C LEU A 233 -24.34 -6.72 6.09
N THR A 234 -24.50 -6.39 4.80
CA THR A 234 -23.63 -6.86 3.72
C THR A 234 -22.64 -5.79 3.30
N VAL A 235 -21.35 -6.09 3.42
CA VAL A 235 -20.28 -5.22 2.94
C VAL A 235 -20.08 -5.45 1.45
N ALA A 236 -20.72 -4.63 0.62
CA ALA A 236 -20.70 -4.77 -0.84
C ALA A 236 -19.71 -3.81 -1.52
N ARG A 237 -19.36 -2.71 -0.87
CA ARG A 237 -18.56 -1.63 -1.48
C ARG A 237 -17.80 -0.80 -0.44
N ALA A 238 -16.87 0.03 -0.93
CA ALA A 238 -16.16 1.00 -0.10
C ALA A 238 -16.08 2.36 -0.82
N ARG A 239 -16.30 3.45 -0.07
CA ARG A 239 -16.14 4.82 -0.54
C ARG A 239 -14.90 5.45 0.10
N ILE A 240 -13.92 5.78 -0.74
CA ILE A 240 -12.59 6.25 -0.32
C ILE A 240 -12.21 7.61 -0.92
N LYS A 241 -13.01 8.12 -1.85
CA LYS A 241 -12.88 9.42 -2.48
C LYS A 241 -14.11 10.30 -2.20
N PRO A 242 -14.02 11.61 -2.36
CA PRO A 242 -15.20 12.50 -2.36
C PRO A 242 -16.21 12.09 -3.43
N GLY A 243 -17.47 12.51 -3.24
CA GLY A 243 -18.56 12.17 -4.15
C GLY A 243 -19.25 10.84 -3.79
N THR A 244 -20.01 10.33 -4.72
CA THR A 244 -20.86 9.13 -4.56
C THR A 244 -20.23 7.86 -5.15
N GLU A 245 -19.08 7.97 -5.80
CA GLU A 245 -18.39 6.82 -6.37
C GLU A 245 -17.93 5.84 -5.30
N THR A 246 -18.19 4.57 -5.54
CA THR A 246 -17.76 3.46 -4.69
C THR A 246 -16.93 2.48 -5.50
N LYS A 247 -16.00 1.81 -4.81
CA LYS A 247 -15.19 0.73 -5.40
C LYS A 247 -15.66 -0.61 -4.83
N SER A 248 -15.68 -1.63 -5.66
CA SER A 248 -15.87 -3.01 -5.21
C SER A 248 -14.72 -3.40 -4.26
N PRO A 249 -14.96 -4.33 -3.32
CA PRO A 249 -13.92 -4.85 -2.45
C PRO A 249 -12.74 -5.41 -3.25
N LYS A 250 -11.52 -5.14 -2.81
CA LYS A 250 -10.28 -5.54 -3.52
C LYS A 250 -10.07 -7.06 -3.58
N THR A 251 -10.68 -7.83 -2.70
CA THR A 251 -10.53 -9.28 -2.63
C THR A 251 -11.88 -9.94 -2.52
N ARG A 252 -11.97 -11.20 -2.96
CA ARG A 252 -13.19 -12.04 -2.88
C ARG A 252 -13.71 -12.18 -1.43
N THR A 253 -12.80 -12.15 -0.46
CA THR A 253 -13.10 -12.21 1.00
C THR A 253 -13.57 -10.87 1.59
N SER A 254 -13.49 -9.78 0.85
CA SER A 254 -13.94 -8.46 1.33
C SER A 254 -15.45 -8.25 1.19
N GLY A 255 -16.13 -9.00 0.29
CA GLY A 255 -17.60 -9.10 0.26
C GLY A 255 -18.06 -10.09 1.31
N ARG A 256 -18.67 -9.60 2.39
CA ARG A 256 -19.10 -10.43 3.52
C ARG A 256 -20.42 -9.91 4.10
N THR A 257 -21.18 -10.82 4.72
CA THR A 257 -22.32 -10.46 5.55
C THR A 257 -21.94 -10.57 7.02
N ILE A 258 -22.23 -9.53 7.78
CA ILE A 258 -21.96 -9.41 9.22
C ILE A 258 -23.31 -9.56 9.93
N SER A 259 -23.36 -10.43 10.96
CA SER A 259 -24.50 -10.48 11.88
C SER A 259 -24.40 -9.29 12.85
N LEU A 260 -25.52 -8.57 13.00
CA LEU A 260 -25.61 -7.37 13.83
C LEU A 260 -26.08 -7.75 15.23
N GLY A 261 -25.33 -7.38 16.24
CA GLY A 261 -25.82 -7.39 17.61
C GLY A 261 -26.83 -6.25 17.87
N PRO A 262 -27.57 -6.30 19.00
CA PRO A 262 -28.58 -5.30 19.34
C PRO A 262 -28.09 -3.86 19.28
N GLU A 263 -26.87 -3.61 19.74
CA GLU A 263 -26.24 -2.28 19.73
C GLU A 263 -26.03 -1.75 18.30
N ALA A 264 -25.53 -2.59 17.39
CA ALA A 264 -25.36 -2.21 15.99
C ALA A 264 -26.68 -1.88 15.31
N VAL A 265 -27.72 -2.67 15.60
CA VAL A 265 -29.10 -2.41 15.12
C VAL A 265 -29.59 -1.07 15.64
N ARG A 266 -29.41 -0.78 16.94
CA ARG A 266 -29.79 0.50 17.54
C ARG A 266 -29.12 1.69 16.89
N PHE A 267 -27.81 1.64 16.64
CA PHE A 267 -27.09 2.73 15.98
C PHE A 267 -27.51 2.92 14.53
N LEU A 268 -27.78 1.82 13.80
CA LEU A 268 -28.29 1.90 12.42
C LEU A 268 -29.72 2.44 12.36
N ALA A 269 -30.57 2.05 13.29
CA ALA A 269 -31.91 2.63 13.42
C ALA A 269 -31.83 4.13 13.68
N GLY A 270 -30.99 4.57 14.63
CA GLY A 270 -30.78 6.00 14.90
C GLY A 270 -30.25 6.79 13.70
N LEU A 271 -29.42 6.18 12.82
CA LEU A 271 -29.03 6.81 11.54
C LEU A 271 -30.22 6.95 10.59
N ARG A 272 -31.14 5.97 10.55
CA ARG A 272 -32.34 6.03 9.70
C ARG A 272 -33.30 7.10 10.21
N ASP A 273 -33.60 7.09 11.51
CA ASP A 273 -34.52 8.05 12.14
C ASP A 273 -34.03 9.49 11.95
N GLY A 274 -32.71 9.71 12.12
CA GLY A 274 -32.09 11.02 11.88
C GLY A 274 -32.21 11.47 10.42
N GLN A 275 -32.00 10.57 9.45
CA GLN A 275 -32.17 10.89 8.04
C GLN A 275 -33.63 11.18 7.67
N ASP A 276 -34.58 10.43 8.23
CA ASP A 276 -36.00 10.66 7.99
C ASP A 276 -36.44 12.02 8.54
N ALA A 277 -35.96 12.41 9.72
CA ALA A 277 -36.18 13.74 10.29
C ALA A 277 -35.58 14.86 9.44
N ASP A 278 -34.30 14.71 9.05
CA ASP A 278 -33.61 15.67 8.17
C ASP A 278 -34.29 15.78 6.79
N ARG A 279 -34.70 14.65 6.19
CA ARG A 279 -35.43 14.64 4.93
C ARG A 279 -36.77 15.38 5.03
N ALA A 280 -37.48 15.21 6.13
CA ALA A 280 -38.73 15.95 6.38
C ALA A 280 -38.47 17.47 6.55
N LEU A 281 -37.36 17.86 7.16
CA LEU A 281 -36.97 19.24 7.33
C LEU A 281 -36.54 19.93 6.03
N TRP A 282 -35.69 19.26 5.23
CA TRP A 282 -35.13 19.81 4.01
C TRP A 282 -36.07 19.66 2.78
N GLY A 283 -37.05 18.75 2.83
CA GLY A 283 -38.03 18.53 1.75
C GLY A 283 -37.36 18.29 0.40
N ALA A 284 -37.72 19.06 -0.60
CA ALA A 284 -37.18 18.94 -1.96
C ALA A 284 -35.69 19.30 -2.09
N ALA A 285 -35.10 19.97 -1.09
CA ALA A 285 -33.67 20.26 -1.07
C ALA A 285 -32.81 19.11 -0.55
N TRP A 286 -33.43 18.04 -0.03
CA TRP A 286 -32.72 16.84 0.41
C TRP A 286 -32.06 16.13 -0.75
N THR A 287 -30.78 15.77 -0.60
CA THR A 287 -30.03 14.98 -1.59
C THR A 287 -30.14 13.48 -1.28
N ASP A 288 -31.00 12.74 -1.98
CA ASP A 288 -31.12 11.30 -1.77
C ASP A 288 -30.02 10.52 -2.49
N THR A 289 -29.04 10.06 -1.73
CA THR A 289 -27.91 9.24 -2.24
C THR A 289 -28.02 7.78 -1.89
N GLY A 290 -28.98 7.41 -1.02
CA GLY A 290 -29.14 6.06 -0.49
C GLY A 290 -28.06 5.61 0.47
N PHE A 291 -27.04 6.45 0.80
CA PHE A 291 -26.01 6.11 1.78
C PHE A 291 -26.55 6.14 3.21
N VAL A 292 -25.98 5.29 4.06
CA VAL A 292 -26.32 5.19 5.49
C VAL A 292 -25.74 6.34 6.30
N VAL A 293 -24.57 6.83 5.93
CA VAL A 293 -23.88 7.93 6.61
C VAL A 293 -23.89 9.15 5.69
N VAL A 294 -24.79 10.10 5.99
CA VAL A 294 -24.94 11.37 5.26
C VAL A 294 -25.03 12.54 6.25
N LEU A 295 -24.74 13.74 5.78
CA LEU A 295 -24.94 14.99 6.49
C LEU A 295 -26.45 15.36 6.50
N SER A 296 -26.81 16.40 7.24
CA SER A 296 -28.20 16.84 7.39
C SER A 296 -28.89 17.23 6.08
N ASP A 297 -28.12 17.59 5.05
CA ASP A 297 -28.61 17.87 3.69
C ASP A 297 -28.71 16.65 2.77
N GLY A 298 -28.41 15.44 3.29
CA GLY A 298 -28.40 14.18 2.56
C GLY A 298 -27.10 13.92 1.79
N THR A 299 -26.16 14.87 1.75
CA THR A 299 -24.89 14.67 1.07
C THR A 299 -23.94 13.76 1.87
N PRO A 300 -23.19 12.87 1.21
CA PRO A 300 -22.27 12.01 1.91
C PRO A 300 -21.01 12.77 2.34
N PRO A 301 -20.56 12.63 3.61
CA PRO A 301 -19.38 13.35 4.11
C PRO A 301 -18.12 12.94 3.35
N ARG A 302 -17.19 13.87 3.13
CA ARG A 302 -15.89 13.57 2.50
C ARG A 302 -15.12 12.56 3.37
N PRO A 303 -14.58 11.45 2.80
CA PRO A 303 -13.91 10.43 3.60
C PRO A 303 -12.76 10.92 4.48
N ASP A 304 -12.05 11.98 4.04
CA ASP A 304 -10.95 12.54 4.81
C ASP A 304 -11.43 13.46 5.94
N SER A 305 -12.56 14.16 5.76
CA SER A 305 -13.14 15.00 6.82
C SER A 305 -13.60 14.20 8.03
N VAL A 306 -14.01 12.93 7.81
CA VAL A 306 -14.42 11.99 8.87
C VAL A 306 -13.30 11.77 9.89
N ILE A 307 -12.04 11.64 9.41
CA ILE A 307 -10.88 11.44 10.29
C ILE A 307 -10.66 12.67 11.16
N GLY A 308 -10.64 13.86 10.54
CA GLY A 308 -10.43 15.11 11.25
C GLY A 308 -11.54 15.41 12.25
N ARG A 309 -12.79 15.10 11.90
CA ARG A 309 -13.92 15.25 12.80
C ARG A 309 -13.77 14.34 14.02
N PHE A 310 -13.58 13.06 13.82
CA PHE A 310 -13.43 12.10 14.91
C PHE A 310 -12.26 12.44 15.85
N LYS A 311 -11.13 12.92 15.29
CA LYS A 311 -10.00 13.39 16.10
C LYS A 311 -10.40 14.56 16.99
N ARG A 312 -11.07 15.58 16.41
CA ARG A 312 -11.55 16.74 17.18
C ARG A 312 -12.58 16.36 18.25
N ASP A 313 -13.46 15.40 17.98
CA ASP A 313 -14.43 14.93 18.96
C ASP A 313 -13.73 14.22 20.13
N CYS A 314 -12.74 13.36 19.87
CA CYS A 314 -11.91 12.75 20.93
C CYS A 314 -11.21 13.83 21.79
N GLU A 315 -10.60 14.84 21.14
CA GLU A 315 -9.93 15.95 21.83
C GLU A 315 -10.92 16.76 22.68
N LYS A 316 -12.10 17.09 22.12
CA LYS A 316 -13.16 17.83 22.81
C LYS A 316 -13.72 17.09 24.02
N PHE A 317 -13.83 15.77 23.92
CA PHE A 317 -14.39 14.91 24.97
C PHE A 317 -13.33 14.47 26.01
N GLY A 318 -12.06 14.83 25.81
CA GLY A 318 -10.97 14.39 26.68
C GLY A 318 -10.67 12.89 26.56
N ILE A 319 -11.04 12.25 25.46
CA ILE A 319 -10.86 10.82 25.22
C ILE A 319 -9.58 10.60 24.39
N ARG A 320 -8.82 9.58 24.74
CA ARG A 320 -7.62 9.18 24.00
C ARG A 320 -7.97 8.90 22.53
N TYR A 321 -7.31 9.59 21.60
CA TYR A 321 -7.55 9.38 20.18
C TYR A 321 -7.06 8.01 19.70
N VAL A 322 -7.94 7.27 19.06
CA VAL A 322 -7.61 6.12 18.20
C VAL A 322 -7.99 6.42 16.76
N THR A 323 -7.36 5.75 15.79
CA THR A 323 -7.77 5.91 14.39
C THR A 323 -9.11 5.19 14.13
N TRP A 324 -9.78 5.48 13.02
CA TRP A 324 -10.92 4.65 12.58
C TRP A 324 -10.58 3.17 12.44
N GLN A 325 -9.33 2.84 12.08
CA GLN A 325 -8.84 1.47 12.13
C GLN A 325 -8.70 0.97 13.57
N GLY A 326 -8.42 1.87 14.50
CA GLY A 326 -8.40 1.58 15.94
C GLY A 326 -9.78 1.18 16.48
N LEU A 327 -10.88 1.76 15.99
CA LEU A 327 -12.23 1.32 16.35
C LEU A 327 -12.50 -0.14 15.93
N ARG A 328 -11.98 -0.55 14.80
CA ARG A 328 -12.03 -1.96 14.37
C ARG A 328 -11.17 -2.86 15.26
N HIS A 329 -10.02 -2.37 15.75
CA HIS A 329 -9.24 -3.09 16.77
C HIS A 329 -9.99 -3.15 18.10
N THR A 330 -10.70 -2.09 18.50
CA THR A 330 -11.60 -2.06 19.65
C THR A 330 -12.65 -3.17 19.55
N TYR A 331 -13.38 -3.24 18.43
CA TYR A 331 -14.33 -4.33 18.18
C TYR A 331 -13.67 -5.72 18.36
N ALA A 332 -12.52 -5.95 17.72
CA ALA A 332 -11.82 -7.23 17.80
C ALA A 332 -11.43 -7.57 19.25
N THR A 333 -10.81 -6.63 19.95
CA THR A 333 -10.36 -6.81 21.33
C THR A 333 -11.52 -7.08 22.26
N LEU A 334 -12.58 -6.26 22.21
CA LEU A 334 -13.75 -6.42 23.09
C LEU A 334 -14.52 -7.71 22.79
N SER A 335 -14.65 -8.08 21.52
CA SER A 335 -15.27 -9.36 21.13
C SER A 335 -14.51 -10.57 21.68
N LEU A 336 -13.17 -10.57 21.57
CA LEU A 336 -12.34 -11.64 22.11
C LEU A 336 -12.39 -11.68 23.64
N MET A 337 -12.39 -10.53 24.32
CA MET A 337 -12.56 -10.44 25.78
C MET A 337 -13.94 -10.93 26.24
N ALA A 338 -14.97 -10.75 25.43
CA ALA A 338 -16.31 -11.28 25.65
C ALA A 338 -16.45 -12.77 25.31
N GLY A 339 -15.36 -13.46 24.96
CA GLY A 339 -15.34 -14.88 24.67
C GLY A 339 -15.80 -15.27 23.26
N VAL A 340 -15.96 -14.31 22.33
CA VAL A 340 -16.30 -14.63 20.93
C VAL A 340 -15.14 -15.38 20.29
N PRO A 341 -15.36 -16.55 19.68
CA PRO A 341 -14.31 -17.33 19.05
C PRO A 341 -13.54 -16.55 17.97
N LEU A 342 -12.22 -16.67 17.95
CA LEU A 342 -11.32 -15.95 17.05
C LEU A 342 -11.72 -16.06 15.56
N HIS A 343 -12.15 -17.27 15.13
CA HIS A 343 -12.55 -17.50 13.75
C HIS A 343 -13.80 -16.69 13.36
N LEU A 344 -14.75 -16.48 14.29
CA LEU A 344 -15.93 -15.64 14.06
C LEU A 344 -15.55 -14.16 13.99
N VAL A 345 -14.70 -13.68 14.93
CA VAL A 345 -14.18 -12.32 14.88
C VAL A 345 -13.43 -12.09 13.57
N SER A 346 -12.59 -13.02 13.15
CA SER A 346 -11.85 -12.93 11.88
C SER A 346 -12.78 -12.90 10.66
N SER A 347 -13.83 -13.72 10.64
CA SER A 347 -14.80 -13.73 9.53
C SER A 347 -15.58 -12.42 9.40
N HIS A 348 -15.96 -11.81 10.52
CA HIS A 348 -16.60 -10.49 10.55
C HIS A 348 -15.65 -9.39 10.07
N LEU A 349 -14.38 -9.51 10.38
CA LEU A 349 -13.39 -8.54 9.96
C LEU A 349 -13.02 -8.67 8.46
N GLY A 350 -12.93 -9.83 7.89
CA GLY A 350 -12.62 -10.09 6.46
C GLY A 350 -11.17 -9.84 6.08
#